data_1572a5185fd9afef11cb7e9441ee4112
#
_entry.id   1572a5185fd9afef11cb7e9441ee4112
#
_cell.length_a   1.000
_cell.length_b   1.000
_cell.length_c   1.000
_cell.angle_alpha   90.00
_cell.angle_beta   90.00
_cell.angle_gamma   90.00
#
_symmetry.space_group_name_H-M   'P 1'
#
loop_
_entity.id
_entity.type
_entity.pdbx_description
1 polymer ?
#
loop_
_entity_poly.entity_id
_entity_poly.type
_entity_poly.pdbx_seq_one_letter_code
_entity_poly.pdbx_strand_id
1 'polypeptide(L)'
;MSDNEWKRPPAPPPPLFFGEKERDLVKQVNDELIEKIIGQQILYYPIDLETTNFHPLYGEAIKKTFLPPVRVYALVEFTDFSTDYLESAGVDKTWEINIHFHKRRLEEDQNMYVREGDFVLYGAYYYEIVKLSEQKKLFGQVQHGFEISARCRRARKGMFDAT
;
A
#
# COMPACT_ATOMS: atom_id res chain seq x y z
N MET A 1 32.96 -37.05 34.53
CA MET A 1 32.52 -35.70 34.10
C MET A 1 31.99 -35.90 32.67
N SER A 2 30.69 -35.83 32.54
CA SER A 2 30.06 -35.94 31.23
C SER A 2 30.24 -34.60 30.51
N ASP A 3 31.02 -34.63 29.43
CA ASP A 3 31.12 -33.49 28.51
C ASP A 3 29.73 -33.20 27.93
N ASN A 4 29.09 -32.30 28.56
CA ASN A 4 27.81 -31.74 28.07
C ASN A 4 28.15 -30.68 27.00
N GLU A 5 28.90 -31.09 25.97
CA GLU A 5 29.16 -30.25 24.83
C GLU A 5 27.82 -29.96 24.13
N TRP A 6 27.44 -28.72 24.18
CA TRP A 6 26.28 -28.24 23.44
C TRP A 6 26.53 -28.46 21.93
N LYS A 7 25.96 -29.55 21.41
CA LYS A 7 26.05 -29.87 20.00
C LYS A 7 25.03 -29.03 19.24
N ARG A 8 25.52 -28.17 18.40
CA ARG A 8 24.68 -27.42 17.48
C ARG A 8 23.87 -28.41 16.62
N PRO A 9 22.53 -28.35 16.59
CA PRO A 9 21.74 -29.25 15.77
C PRO A 9 22.16 -29.12 14.32
N PRO A 10 22.21 -30.21 13.54
CA PRO A 10 22.64 -30.20 12.15
C PRO A 10 21.71 -29.38 11.22
N ALA A 11 20.49 -29.18 11.65
CA ALA A 11 19.51 -28.29 10.99
C ALA A 11 18.74 -27.52 12.06
N PRO A 12 18.33 -26.29 11.78
CA PRO A 12 17.45 -25.58 12.67
C PRO A 12 16.14 -26.38 12.83
N PRO A 13 15.57 -26.46 14.04
CA PRO A 13 14.27 -27.11 14.21
C PRO A 13 13.25 -26.45 13.29
N PRO A 14 12.32 -27.22 12.71
CA PRO A 14 11.26 -26.63 11.90
C PRO A 14 10.52 -25.59 12.73
N PRO A 15 10.25 -24.41 12.17
CA PRO A 15 9.58 -23.35 12.90
C PRO A 15 8.19 -23.84 13.33
N LEU A 16 7.92 -23.75 14.64
CA LEU A 16 6.69 -24.24 15.27
C LEU A 16 5.40 -23.57 14.76
N PHE A 17 5.52 -22.38 14.15
CA PHE A 17 4.38 -21.56 13.73
C PHE A 17 4.37 -21.26 12.22
N PHE A 18 5.03 -22.10 11.42
CA PHE A 18 5.21 -21.84 9.99
C PHE A 18 4.66 -22.91 9.08
N GLY A 19 3.74 -23.72 9.59
CA GLY A 19 2.99 -24.64 8.75
C GLY A 19 2.20 -23.90 7.68
N GLU A 20 1.93 -24.53 6.57
CA GLU A 20 1.07 -23.99 5.50
C GLU A 20 -0.33 -23.65 6.04
N LYS A 21 -0.86 -24.50 6.93
CA LYS A 21 -2.16 -24.32 7.56
C LYS A 21 -2.26 -23.04 8.39
N GLU A 22 -1.23 -22.72 9.17
CA GLU A 22 -1.20 -21.52 10.01
C GLU A 22 -1.10 -20.27 9.15
N ARG A 23 -0.34 -20.30 8.07
CA ARG A 23 -0.25 -19.19 7.12
C ARG A 23 -1.57 -18.95 6.41
N ASP A 24 -2.22 -20.00 5.97
CA ASP A 24 -3.51 -19.91 5.30
C ASP A 24 -4.59 -19.41 6.24
N LEU A 25 -4.58 -19.83 7.50
CA LEU A 25 -5.49 -19.31 8.51
C LEU A 25 -5.31 -17.79 8.70
N VAL A 26 -4.07 -17.32 8.85
CA VAL A 26 -3.80 -15.89 9.01
C VAL A 26 -4.23 -15.11 7.78
N LYS A 27 -3.98 -15.63 6.58
CA LYS A 27 -4.44 -15.00 5.33
C LYS A 27 -5.96 -14.91 5.27
N GLN A 28 -6.67 -16.00 5.57
CA GLN A 28 -8.14 -16.03 5.57
C GLN A 28 -8.73 -15.05 6.58
N VAL A 29 -8.19 -15.02 7.80
CA VAL A 29 -8.63 -14.06 8.83
C VAL A 29 -8.40 -12.62 8.38
N ASN A 30 -7.26 -12.33 7.77
CA ASN A 30 -6.96 -11.00 7.28
C ASN A 30 -7.86 -10.61 6.11
N ASP A 31 -8.15 -11.53 5.19
CA ASP A 31 -9.10 -11.32 4.08
C ASP A 31 -10.49 -10.97 4.62
N GLU A 32 -10.98 -11.76 5.56
CA GLU A 32 -12.31 -11.53 6.14
C GLU A 32 -12.37 -10.21 6.91
N LEU A 33 -11.32 -9.87 7.65
CA LEU A 33 -11.22 -8.64 8.40
C LEU A 33 -11.29 -7.41 7.48
N ILE A 34 -10.47 -7.39 6.44
CA ILE A 34 -10.38 -6.25 5.53
C ILE A 34 -11.63 -6.15 4.65
N GLU A 35 -12.16 -7.26 4.14
CA GLU A 35 -13.27 -7.20 3.20
C GLU A 35 -14.64 -7.03 3.87
N LYS A 36 -14.83 -7.58 5.07
CA LYS A 36 -16.17 -7.66 5.68
C LYS A 36 -16.33 -6.83 6.94
N ILE A 37 -15.25 -6.57 7.68
CA ILE A 37 -15.37 -6.00 9.04
C ILE A 37 -14.90 -4.55 9.09
N ILE A 38 -13.64 -4.27 8.74
CA ILE A 38 -13.02 -2.95 8.92
C ILE A 38 -12.55 -2.28 7.64
N GLY A 39 -12.41 -3.02 6.56
CA GLY A 39 -11.98 -2.47 5.28
C GLY A 39 -13.01 -1.54 4.69
N GLN A 40 -12.52 -0.48 4.10
CA GLN A 40 -13.34 0.51 3.40
C GLN A 40 -13.17 0.35 1.89
N GLN A 41 -14.25 0.54 1.16
CA GLN A 41 -14.22 0.51 -0.28
C GLN A 41 -13.62 1.80 -0.82
N ILE A 42 -12.58 1.66 -1.61
CA ILE A 42 -11.90 2.75 -2.30
C ILE A 42 -11.88 2.49 -3.81
N LEU A 43 -11.76 3.55 -4.60
CA LEU A 43 -11.51 3.43 -6.03
C LEU A 43 -10.04 3.74 -6.30
N TYR A 44 -9.37 2.77 -6.90
CA TYR A 44 -7.97 2.87 -7.27
C TYR A 44 -7.84 3.22 -8.75
N TYR A 45 -7.06 4.24 -9.06
CA TYR A 45 -6.79 4.74 -10.40
C TYR A 45 -5.32 4.51 -10.77
N PRO A 46 -5.01 3.42 -11.48
CA PRO A 46 -3.65 3.17 -11.94
C PRO A 46 -3.29 4.17 -13.04
N ILE A 47 -2.06 4.68 -13.00
CA ILE A 47 -1.53 5.51 -14.07
C ILE A 47 -1.19 4.63 -15.27
N ASP A 48 -1.65 5.06 -16.44
CA ASP A 48 -1.23 4.49 -17.70
C ASP A 48 0.12 5.10 -18.10
N LEU A 49 1.20 4.33 -17.93
CA LEU A 49 2.55 4.77 -18.24
C LEU A 49 2.81 4.89 -19.75
N GLU A 50 2.05 4.20 -20.59
CA GLU A 50 2.23 4.22 -22.03
C GLU A 50 1.67 5.51 -22.65
N THR A 51 0.55 5.99 -22.12
CA THR A 51 -0.12 7.18 -22.66
C THR A 51 0.17 8.45 -21.85
N THR A 52 0.77 8.34 -20.68
CA THR A 52 1.17 9.48 -19.85
C THR A 52 2.31 10.25 -20.51
N ASN A 53 2.11 11.55 -20.68
CA ASN A 53 3.13 12.42 -21.27
C ASN A 53 4.11 12.91 -20.22
N PHE A 54 5.39 12.55 -20.39
CA PHE A 54 6.48 12.91 -19.48
C PHE A 54 7.34 14.02 -20.09
N HIS A 55 7.81 14.93 -19.24
CA HIS A 55 8.77 15.93 -19.66
C HIS A 55 10.15 15.28 -19.90
N PRO A 56 10.75 15.43 -21.10
CA PRO A 56 11.95 14.66 -21.48
C PRO A 56 13.18 14.97 -20.64
N LEU A 57 13.24 16.13 -20.01
CA LEU A 57 14.39 16.56 -19.20
C LEU A 57 14.23 16.27 -17.71
N TYR A 58 13.02 16.38 -17.18
CA TYR A 58 12.78 16.30 -15.74
C TYR A 58 12.10 15.01 -15.33
N GLY A 59 11.59 14.21 -16.27
CA GLY A 59 10.88 12.98 -15.99
C GLY A 59 9.53 13.16 -15.26
N GLU A 60 9.09 14.42 -15.10
CA GLU A 60 7.79 14.70 -14.48
C GLU A 60 6.66 14.54 -15.49
N ALA A 61 5.54 13.99 -15.03
CA ALA A 61 4.36 13.86 -15.86
C ALA A 61 3.70 15.22 -16.10
N ILE A 62 3.63 15.65 -17.35
CA ILE A 62 2.95 16.89 -17.75
C ILE A 62 1.44 16.69 -17.70
N LYS A 63 0.97 15.56 -18.21
CA LYS A 63 -0.42 15.14 -18.17
C LYS A 63 -0.48 13.67 -17.83
N LYS A 64 -1.08 13.36 -16.69
CA LYS A 64 -1.30 11.97 -16.23
C LYS A 64 -2.56 11.41 -16.91
N THR A 65 -2.45 10.24 -17.49
CA THR A 65 -3.58 9.47 -18.02
C THR A 65 -3.78 8.25 -17.13
N PHE A 66 -5.04 7.92 -16.86
CA PHE A 66 -5.39 6.85 -15.93
C PHE A 66 -6.10 5.72 -16.66
N LEU A 67 -5.84 4.51 -16.22
CA LEU A 67 -6.63 3.34 -16.60
C LEU A 67 -7.99 3.38 -15.89
N PRO A 68 -8.96 2.58 -16.34
CA PRO A 68 -10.26 2.48 -15.67
C PRO A 68 -10.13 2.20 -14.18
N PRO A 69 -10.91 2.87 -13.32
CA PRO A 69 -10.80 2.69 -11.88
C PRO A 69 -11.20 1.29 -11.44
N VAL A 70 -10.47 0.76 -10.48
CA VAL A 70 -10.72 -0.55 -9.88
C VAL A 70 -11.19 -0.36 -8.44
N ARG A 71 -12.26 -1.07 -8.07
CA ARG A 71 -12.74 -1.11 -6.68
C ARG A 71 -11.85 -2.02 -5.84
N VAL A 72 -11.35 -1.49 -4.74
CA VAL A 72 -10.48 -2.22 -3.83
C VAL A 72 -10.96 -2.01 -2.40
N TYR A 73 -10.85 -3.05 -1.59
CA TYR A 73 -11.02 -2.93 -0.14
C TYR A 73 -9.67 -2.72 0.51
N ALA A 74 -9.57 -1.69 1.33
CA ALA A 74 -8.35 -1.37 2.05
C ALA A 74 -8.68 -0.78 3.42
N LEU A 75 -7.74 -0.85 4.33
CA LEU A 75 -7.83 -0.15 5.60
C LEU A 75 -7.29 1.26 5.41
N VAL A 76 -8.07 2.27 5.79
CA VAL A 76 -7.68 3.67 5.70
C VAL A 76 -7.46 4.23 7.09
N GLU A 77 -6.25 4.70 7.33
CA GLU A 77 -5.84 5.34 8.56
C GLU A 77 -5.62 6.84 8.29
N PHE A 78 -6.30 7.68 9.08
CA PHE A 78 -6.09 9.12 9.00
C PHE A 78 -4.84 9.49 9.79
N THR A 79 -3.92 10.16 9.10
CA THR A 79 -2.77 10.78 9.73
C THR A 79 -3.08 12.26 9.96
N ASP A 80 -2.52 12.85 11.00
CA ASP A 80 -2.70 14.26 11.28
C ASP A 80 -2.29 15.13 10.08
N PHE A 81 -3.06 16.20 9.85
CA PHE A 81 -2.72 17.17 8.82
C PHE A 81 -1.44 17.94 9.20
N SER A 82 -0.51 18.05 8.29
CA SER A 82 0.61 18.98 8.44
C SER A 82 0.19 20.37 7.98
N THR A 83 0.46 21.36 8.81
CA THR A 83 0.25 22.77 8.45
C THR A 83 1.62 23.38 8.23
N ASP A 84 1.97 23.64 6.97
CA ASP A 84 3.20 24.34 6.62
C ASP A 84 2.91 25.83 6.52
N TYR A 85 3.52 26.59 7.43
CA TYR A 85 3.48 28.05 7.38
C TYR A 85 4.55 28.55 6.44
N LEU A 86 4.16 28.92 5.24
CA LEU A 86 5.03 29.66 4.33
C LEU A 86 5.02 31.14 4.72
N GLU A 87 6.17 31.63 5.20
CA GLU A 87 6.31 33.01 5.73
C GLU A 87 5.85 34.10 4.77
N SER A 88 5.74 33.86 3.48
CA SER A 88 5.35 34.85 2.46
C SER A 88 4.13 34.48 1.60
N ALA A 89 3.58 33.29 1.68
CA ALA A 89 2.57 32.79 0.72
C ALA A 89 1.29 32.23 1.36
N GLY A 90 1.15 32.26 2.70
CA GLY A 90 -0.03 31.78 3.39
C GLY A 90 0.14 30.40 4.04
N VAL A 91 -0.98 29.78 4.41
CA VAL A 91 -1.02 28.49 5.11
C VAL A 91 -1.40 27.42 4.11
N ASP A 92 -0.51 26.47 3.87
CA ASP A 92 -0.82 25.26 3.11
C ASP A 92 -1.19 24.12 4.06
N LYS A 93 -2.42 23.61 3.95
CA LYS A 93 -2.90 22.46 4.73
C LYS A 93 -2.80 21.20 3.87
N THR A 94 -1.85 20.36 4.19
CA THR A 94 -1.69 19.08 3.52
C THR A 94 -2.39 17.99 4.32
N TRP A 95 -3.35 17.32 3.70
CA TRP A 95 -4.03 16.17 4.27
C TRP A 95 -3.35 14.89 3.81
N GLU A 96 -2.95 14.07 4.75
CA GLU A 96 -2.31 12.78 4.49
C GLU A 96 -3.13 11.66 5.11
N ILE A 97 -3.16 10.54 4.41
CA ILE A 97 -3.75 9.29 4.87
C ILE A 97 -2.79 8.14 4.59
N ASN A 98 -2.81 7.13 5.43
CA ASN A 98 -2.17 5.86 5.15
C ASN A 98 -3.22 4.86 4.70
N ILE A 99 -2.96 4.19 3.59
CA ILE A 99 -3.83 3.15 3.05
C ILE A 99 -3.08 1.82 3.12
N HIS A 100 -3.71 0.84 3.77
CA HIS A 100 -3.16 -0.49 3.91
C HIS A 100 -3.90 -1.44 2.97
N PHE A 101 -3.21 -1.87 1.95
CA PHE A 101 -3.74 -2.78 0.93
C PHE A 101 -3.43 -4.22 1.28
N HIS A 102 -4.36 -5.10 0.99
CA HIS A 102 -4.15 -6.54 1.06
C HIS A 102 -3.44 -7.02 -0.19
N LYS A 103 -2.14 -7.38 -0.05
CA LYS A 103 -1.29 -7.73 -1.19
C LYS A 103 -1.86 -8.86 -2.06
N ARG A 104 -2.26 -9.96 -1.44
CA ARG A 104 -2.74 -11.14 -2.16
C ARG A 104 -3.95 -10.83 -3.05
N ARG A 105 -4.92 -10.10 -2.50
CA ARG A 105 -6.13 -9.73 -3.25
C ARG A 105 -5.85 -8.87 -4.46
N LEU A 106 -4.89 -7.96 -4.35
CA LEU A 106 -4.49 -7.11 -5.47
C LEU A 106 -3.72 -7.89 -6.53
N GLU A 107 -2.71 -8.64 -6.12
CA GLU A 107 -1.81 -9.33 -7.04
C GLU A 107 -2.45 -10.59 -7.64
N GLU A 108 -3.04 -11.48 -6.80
CA GLU A 108 -3.56 -12.77 -7.25
C GLU A 108 -4.95 -12.67 -7.88
N ASP A 109 -5.87 -11.91 -7.26
CA ASP A 109 -7.27 -11.87 -7.70
C ASP A 109 -7.51 -10.80 -8.78
N GLN A 110 -6.81 -9.65 -8.70
CA GLN A 110 -7.03 -8.51 -9.59
C GLN A 110 -5.87 -8.25 -10.55
N ASN A 111 -4.78 -8.99 -10.44
CA ASN A 111 -3.55 -8.82 -11.24
C ASN A 111 -3.09 -7.35 -11.30
N MET A 112 -3.13 -6.69 -10.16
CA MET A 112 -2.85 -5.28 -10.03
C MET A 112 -1.72 -5.03 -9.03
N TYR A 113 -0.84 -4.09 -9.36
CA TYR A 113 0.28 -3.69 -8.53
C TYR A 113 0.12 -2.24 -8.12
N VAL A 114 0.23 -1.98 -6.83
CA VAL A 114 0.21 -0.62 -6.30
C VAL A 114 1.54 0.06 -6.61
N ARG A 115 1.48 1.27 -7.15
CA ARG A 115 2.66 2.05 -7.54
C ARG A 115 2.62 3.45 -6.94
N GLU A 116 3.80 4.01 -6.72
CA GLU A 116 3.93 5.42 -6.38
C GLU A 116 3.50 6.29 -7.57
N GLY A 117 2.74 7.34 -7.27
CA GLY A 117 2.17 8.23 -8.28
C GLY A 117 0.75 7.88 -8.71
N ASP A 118 0.25 6.67 -8.40
CA ASP A 118 -1.15 6.31 -8.64
C ASP A 118 -2.09 7.09 -7.72
N PHE A 119 -3.38 7.11 -8.09
CA PHE A 119 -4.39 7.85 -7.34
C PHE A 119 -5.42 6.93 -6.72
N VAL A 120 -5.94 7.39 -5.60
CA VAL A 120 -7.03 6.72 -4.89
C VAL A 120 -8.14 7.73 -4.61
N LEU A 121 -9.37 7.37 -4.92
CA LEU A 121 -10.54 8.11 -4.48
C LEU A 121 -11.08 7.49 -3.20
N TYR A 122 -11.05 8.27 -2.14
CA TYR A 122 -11.63 7.92 -0.86
C TYR A 122 -12.61 9.02 -0.40
N GLY A 123 -13.86 8.63 -0.18
CA GLY A 123 -14.93 9.59 0.07
C GLY A 123 -15.14 10.52 -1.13
N ALA A 124 -14.91 11.79 -0.94
CA ALA A 124 -15.07 12.83 -1.97
C ALA A 124 -13.73 13.40 -2.47
N TYR A 125 -12.61 12.81 -2.08
CA TYR A 125 -11.29 13.38 -2.35
C TYR A 125 -10.37 12.37 -3.01
N TYR A 126 -9.57 12.89 -3.94
CA TYR A 126 -8.49 12.15 -4.59
C TYR A 126 -7.21 12.30 -3.78
N TYR A 127 -6.52 11.18 -3.61
CA TYR A 127 -5.25 11.10 -2.93
C TYR A 127 -4.22 10.50 -3.87
N GLU A 128 -3.05 11.10 -3.95
CA GLU A 128 -1.91 10.59 -4.69
C GLU A 128 -1.05 9.74 -3.76
N ILE A 129 -0.65 8.56 -4.22
CA ILE A 129 0.27 7.69 -3.50
C ILE A 129 1.67 8.28 -3.64
N VAL A 130 2.20 8.83 -2.54
CA VAL A 130 3.50 9.49 -2.52
C VAL A 130 4.62 8.50 -2.23
N LYS A 131 4.35 7.53 -1.35
CA LYS A 131 5.36 6.57 -0.91
C LYS A 131 4.73 5.24 -0.56
N LEU A 132 5.37 4.18 -1.01
CA LEU A 132 5.08 2.83 -0.58
C LEU A 132 6.05 2.42 0.53
N SER A 133 5.53 1.85 1.59
CA SER A 133 6.33 1.23 2.63
C SER A 133 6.61 -0.22 2.26
N GLU A 134 7.71 -0.76 2.79
CA GLU A 134 7.99 -2.18 2.65
C GLU A 134 6.80 -3.02 3.14
N GLN A 135 6.59 -4.12 2.44
CA GLN A 135 5.52 -5.07 2.76
C GLN A 135 5.68 -5.60 4.19
N LYS A 136 4.61 -5.57 4.96
CA LYS A 136 4.57 -6.30 6.22
C LYS A 136 4.67 -7.79 5.95
N LYS A 137 5.69 -8.39 6.54
CA LYS A 137 6.01 -9.81 6.36
C LYS A 137 5.36 -10.62 7.46
N LEU A 138 4.72 -11.71 7.10
CA LEU A 138 4.16 -12.63 8.07
C LEU A 138 5.31 -13.25 8.87
N PHE A 139 5.34 -13.01 10.19
CA PHE A 139 6.40 -13.47 11.12
C PHE A 139 7.83 -13.16 10.65
N GLY A 140 8.03 -12.08 9.89
CA GLY A 140 9.35 -11.68 9.40
C GLY A 140 9.84 -12.46 8.18
N GLN A 141 9.03 -13.34 7.59
CA GLN A 141 9.41 -14.11 6.40
C GLN A 141 9.31 -13.27 5.14
N VAL A 142 10.42 -13.12 4.43
CA VAL A 142 10.51 -12.31 3.20
C VAL A 142 9.56 -12.81 2.11
N GLN A 143 9.30 -14.10 2.07
CA GLN A 143 8.47 -14.75 1.06
C GLN A 143 6.96 -14.51 1.24
N HIS A 144 6.55 -14.08 2.44
CA HIS A 144 5.14 -13.95 2.80
C HIS A 144 4.81 -12.53 3.25
N GLY A 145 4.82 -11.61 2.29
CA GLY A 145 4.25 -10.27 2.48
C GLY A 145 2.73 -10.34 2.34
N PHE A 146 2.00 -9.76 3.28
CA PHE A 146 0.53 -9.77 3.27
C PHE A 146 -0.08 -8.38 3.13
N GLU A 147 0.65 -7.34 3.45
CA GLU A 147 0.16 -5.96 3.44
C GLU A 147 1.15 -5.03 2.73
N ILE A 148 0.61 -4.11 1.95
CA ILE A 148 1.33 -2.99 1.34
C ILE A 148 0.77 -1.72 1.96
N SER A 149 1.61 -0.95 2.65
CA SER A 149 1.20 0.33 3.24
C SER A 149 1.61 1.45 2.30
N ALA A 150 0.66 2.29 1.92
CA ALA A 150 0.85 3.44 1.05
C ALA A 150 0.56 4.73 1.82
N ARG A 151 1.53 5.64 1.84
CA ARG A 151 1.32 7.00 2.32
C ARG A 151 0.78 7.84 1.17
N CYS A 152 -0.38 8.42 1.38
CA CYS A 152 -1.10 9.16 0.36
C CYS A 152 -1.31 10.61 0.79
N ARG A 153 -1.16 11.52 -0.16
CA ARG A 153 -1.39 12.95 0.01
C ARG A 153 -2.60 13.38 -0.80
N ARG A 154 -3.45 14.21 -0.22
CA ARG A 154 -4.59 14.76 -0.93
C ARG A 154 -4.15 15.54 -2.17
N ALA A 155 -4.70 15.16 -3.33
CA ALA A 155 -4.44 15.83 -4.58
C ALA A 155 -5.05 17.23 -4.59
N ARG A 156 -4.33 18.20 -5.16
CA ARG A 156 -4.86 19.54 -5.39
C ARG A 156 -5.93 19.50 -6.49
N LYS A 157 -6.95 20.36 -6.36
CA LYS A 157 -7.95 20.53 -7.43
C LYS A 157 -7.24 20.93 -8.73
N GLY A 158 -7.45 20.17 -9.79
CA GLY A 158 -6.82 20.39 -11.10
C GLY A 158 -5.66 19.43 -11.42
N MET A 159 -5.17 18.67 -10.45
CA MET A 159 -4.20 17.59 -10.76
C MET A 159 -4.87 16.33 -11.29
N PHE A 160 -6.16 16.17 -11.03
CA PHE A 160 -6.96 15.03 -11.44
C PHE A 160 -8.16 15.52 -12.27
N ASP A 161 -7.99 15.56 -13.58
CA ASP A 161 -9.10 15.68 -14.52
C ASP A 161 -9.46 14.28 -15.00
N ALA A 162 -10.43 13.66 -14.33
CA ALA A 162 -11.08 12.46 -14.83
C ALA A 162 -11.98 12.85 -16.00
N THR A 163 -11.44 12.85 -17.20
CA THR A 163 -12.21 12.92 -18.45
C THR A 163 -12.62 11.55 -18.88
#